data_ca7993435931e9a60587e17e373bd778
#
_entry.id   ca7993435931e9a60587e17e373bd778
#
_cell.length_a   1.000
_cell.length_b   1.000
_cell.length_c   1.000
_cell.angle_alpha   90.00
_cell.angle_beta   90.00
_cell.angle_gamma   90.00
#
_symmetry.space_group_name_H-M   'P 1'
#
loop_
_entity.id
_entity.type
_entity.pdbx_description
1 polymer ?
#
loop_
_entity_poly.entity_id
_entity_poly.type
_entity_poly.pdbx_seq_one_letter_code
_entity_poly.pdbx_strand_id
1 'polypeptide(L)'
;MNDFASQIIIGMKPYVDQLLKLDSETGYLYLFDDELGAQASCCTTGLAASLYVLDGKLNTGGDGFQIARLLAEDVRRRQLPSGAFRQPFYVKKGDPDTIDIAEVGAVANSLYHVFEATGSTAAKECLIASADYLLTQVASQNPGVVLKRPDSDFDVLNGDMYAAHTFGRAYQLSGNPAYLEKIHHIFAHLADRFGRNERGWWPYIENWDGTVHLGNSVVYQATIIAFAHTALPLLEDSLRERWSEVSEEAMATLVQAIKQPPSEETEATWWTRDWSHSWELYLSLWRSASTADAQQLGQKKFTAVLEEIADSGQELFRPKIVNDVPDRTPVTTTFRKAAGFVGIAANKVLDDWESKEGKS
;
A
#
# COMPACT_ATOMS: atom_id res chain seq x y z
N MET A 1 -4.54 20.46 8.03
CA MET A 1 -4.94 19.40 7.10
C MET A 1 -5.12 19.93 5.68
N ASN A 2 -5.86 21.01 5.49
CA ASN A 2 -6.06 21.60 4.14
C ASN A 2 -4.75 22.05 3.47
N ASP A 3 -3.78 22.53 4.23
CA ASP A 3 -2.50 22.99 3.68
C ASP A 3 -1.67 21.84 3.08
N PHE A 4 -1.49 20.73 3.80
CA PHE A 4 -0.74 19.56 3.30
C PHE A 4 -1.46 18.90 2.10
N ALA A 5 -2.78 18.77 2.16
CA ALA A 5 -3.58 18.25 1.04
C ALA A 5 -3.42 19.12 -0.22
N SER A 6 -3.46 20.46 -0.05
CA SER A 6 -3.22 21.40 -1.13
C SER A 6 -1.81 21.30 -1.71
N GLN A 7 -0.81 21.11 -0.87
CA GLN A 7 0.58 20.91 -1.31
C GLN A 7 0.74 19.64 -2.14
N ILE A 8 0.09 18.53 -1.75
CA ILE A 8 0.08 17.30 -2.56
C ILE A 8 -0.51 17.57 -3.94
N ILE A 9 -1.66 18.25 -4.02
CA ILE A 9 -2.30 18.55 -5.31
C ILE A 9 -1.40 19.46 -6.15
N ILE A 10 -0.94 20.57 -5.61
CA ILE A 10 -0.13 21.56 -6.34
C ILE A 10 1.18 20.92 -6.84
N GLY A 11 1.86 20.15 -5.99
CA GLY A 11 3.14 19.56 -6.33
C GLY A 11 3.06 18.34 -7.25
N MET A 12 2.05 17.49 -7.07
CA MET A 12 2.05 16.17 -7.70
C MET A 12 1.05 15.99 -8.83
N LYS A 13 -0.11 16.67 -8.78
CA LYS A 13 -1.13 16.52 -9.84
C LYS A 13 -0.58 16.86 -11.24
N PRO A 14 0.17 17.96 -11.45
CA PRO A 14 0.72 18.26 -12.79
C PRO A 14 1.64 17.17 -13.34
N TYR A 15 2.34 16.45 -12.48
CA TYR A 15 3.13 15.29 -12.89
C TYR A 15 2.24 14.11 -13.29
N VAL A 16 1.28 13.75 -12.44
CA VAL A 16 0.40 12.61 -12.72
C VAL A 16 -0.48 12.87 -13.94
N ASP A 17 -0.92 14.10 -14.15
CA ASP A 17 -1.70 14.52 -15.33
C ASP A 17 -0.95 14.22 -16.65
N GLN A 18 0.38 14.36 -16.67
CA GLN A 18 1.19 14.07 -17.87
C GLN A 18 1.29 12.57 -18.18
N LEU A 19 1.10 11.72 -17.19
CA LEU A 19 1.06 10.26 -17.35
C LEU A 19 -0.30 9.77 -17.85
N LEU A 20 -1.35 10.58 -17.76
CA LEU A 20 -2.67 10.21 -18.25
C LEU A 20 -2.67 10.14 -19.78
N LYS A 21 -3.19 9.05 -20.30
CA LYS A 21 -3.39 8.82 -21.72
C LYS A 21 -4.82 8.36 -21.99
N LEU A 22 -5.34 8.80 -23.13
CA LEU A 22 -6.59 8.30 -23.65
C LEU A 22 -6.29 7.26 -24.72
N ASP A 23 -6.81 6.08 -24.57
CA ASP A 23 -6.78 5.05 -25.60
C ASP A 23 -7.69 5.47 -26.75
N SER A 24 -7.12 5.67 -27.94
CA SER A 24 -7.84 6.19 -29.11
C SER A 24 -8.84 5.21 -29.70
N GLU A 25 -8.69 3.91 -29.42
CA GLU A 25 -9.57 2.87 -29.96
C GLU A 25 -10.76 2.63 -29.03
N THR A 26 -10.51 2.62 -27.73
CA THR A 26 -11.50 2.25 -26.70
C THR A 26 -12.10 3.44 -25.98
N GLY A 27 -11.45 4.62 -26.05
CA GLY A 27 -11.84 5.81 -25.28
C GLY A 27 -11.58 5.72 -23.77
N TYR A 28 -10.85 4.71 -23.29
CA TYR A 28 -10.52 4.58 -21.88
C TYR A 28 -9.35 5.47 -21.49
N LEU A 29 -9.47 6.08 -20.31
CA LEU A 29 -8.37 6.79 -19.66
C LEU A 29 -7.52 5.80 -18.87
N TYR A 30 -6.21 5.86 -19.02
CA TYR A 30 -5.25 5.04 -18.27
C TYR A 30 -4.00 5.82 -17.89
N LEU A 31 -3.25 5.30 -16.91
CA LEU A 31 -1.95 5.84 -16.53
C LEU A 31 -0.86 5.14 -17.35
N PHE A 32 0.00 5.91 -18.00
CA PHE A 32 1.12 5.39 -18.78
C PHE A 32 2.38 5.33 -17.91
N ASP A 33 3.19 4.30 -18.12
CA ASP A 33 4.48 4.12 -17.47
C ASP A 33 5.58 4.09 -18.53
N ASP A 34 6.40 5.14 -18.57
CA ASP A 34 7.45 5.29 -19.59
C ASP A 34 8.52 4.20 -19.50
N GLU A 35 8.81 3.68 -18.30
CA GLU A 35 9.81 2.62 -18.13
C GLU A 35 9.30 1.25 -18.59
N LEU A 36 8.00 1.03 -18.51
CA LEU A 36 7.35 -0.17 -19.07
C LEU A 36 7.06 0.00 -20.57
N GLY A 37 6.96 1.23 -21.05
CA GLY A 37 6.50 1.54 -22.41
C GLY A 37 5.04 1.12 -22.66
N ALA A 38 4.23 1.06 -21.60
CA ALA A 38 2.88 0.50 -21.61
C ALA A 38 1.99 1.16 -20.55
N GLN A 39 0.77 0.65 -20.40
CA GLN A 39 -0.09 1.00 -19.27
C GLN A 39 0.61 0.65 -17.95
N ALA A 40 0.55 1.56 -16.97
CA ALA A 40 1.00 1.30 -15.62
C ALA A 40 0.22 0.13 -14.99
N SER A 41 0.80 -0.51 -13.98
CA SER A 41 0.12 -1.62 -13.30
C SER A 41 -1.24 -1.20 -12.72
N CYS A 42 -2.11 -2.16 -12.48
CA CYS A 42 -3.43 -1.90 -11.87
C CYS A 42 -3.29 -1.26 -10.49
N CYS A 43 -2.32 -1.71 -9.70
CA CYS A 43 -1.99 -1.13 -8.40
C CYS A 43 -1.58 0.35 -8.56
N THR A 44 -0.65 0.66 -9.47
CA THR A 44 -0.20 2.04 -9.71
C THR A 44 -1.36 2.94 -10.12
N THR A 45 -2.18 2.48 -11.08
CA THR A 45 -3.35 3.24 -11.58
C THR A 45 -4.38 3.49 -10.47
N GLY A 46 -4.70 2.44 -9.70
CA GLY A 46 -5.67 2.54 -8.62
C GLY A 46 -5.20 3.44 -7.48
N LEU A 47 -3.93 3.32 -7.07
CA LEU A 47 -3.36 4.20 -6.04
C LEU A 47 -3.31 5.67 -6.49
N ALA A 48 -2.95 5.92 -7.75
CA ALA A 48 -2.96 7.27 -8.32
C ALA A 48 -4.37 7.89 -8.34
N ALA A 49 -5.43 7.08 -8.46
CA ALA A 49 -6.81 7.58 -8.42
C ALA A 49 -7.15 8.32 -7.11
N SER A 50 -6.49 7.99 -5.99
CA SER A 50 -6.67 8.69 -4.71
C SER A 50 -6.28 10.16 -4.77
N LEU A 51 -5.29 10.53 -5.60
CA LEU A 51 -4.93 11.93 -5.83
C LEU A 51 -6.11 12.71 -6.41
N TYR A 52 -6.81 12.11 -7.37
CA TYR A 52 -7.95 12.76 -8.02
C TYR A 52 -9.20 12.78 -7.14
N VAL A 53 -9.37 11.81 -6.24
CA VAL A 53 -10.38 11.90 -5.17
C VAL A 53 -10.09 13.09 -4.27
N LEU A 54 -8.83 13.26 -3.85
CA LEU A 54 -8.40 14.37 -3.02
C LEU A 54 -8.58 15.72 -3.76
N ASP A 55 -8.21 15.78 -5.04
CA ASP A 55 -8.44 16.95 -5.88
C ASP A 55 -9.92 17.31 -5.97
N GLY A 56 -10.79 16.34 -6.23
CA GLY A 56 -12.24 16.55 -6.29
C GLY A 56 -12.86 17.03 -4.98
N LYS A 57 -12.33 16.61 -3.83
CA LYS A 57 -12.76 17.10 -2.51
C LYS A 57 -12.30 18.55 -2.24
N LEU A 58 -11.14 18.96 -2.75
CA LEU A 58 -10.61 20.31 -2.57
C LEU A 58 -11.14 21.30 -3.62
N ASN A 59 -11.31 20.86 -4.85
CA ASN A 59 -11.68 21.64 -6.02
C ASN A 59 -13.03 21.21 -6.58
N THR A 60 -14.13 21.55 -5.90
CA THR A 60 -15.50 21.06 -6.20
C THR A 60 -16.05 21.40 -7.60
N GLY A 61 -15.34 22.19 -8.39
CA GLY A 61 -15.67 22.50 -9.79
C GLY A 61 -14.75 21.85 -10.81
N GLY A 62 -13.79 21.05 -10.37
CA GLY A 62 -12.82 20.36 -11.22
C GLY A 62 -13.29 18.97 -11.69
N ASP A 63 -12.45 18.30 -12.45
CA ASP A 63 -12.69 16.97 -13.03
C ASP A 63 -12.13 15.82 -12.18
N GLY A 64 -11.59 16.10 -10.98
CA GLY A 64 -10.92 15.13 -10.13
C GLY A 64 -11.74 13.86 -9.89
N PHE A 65 -13.00 13.99 -9.48
CA PHE A 65 -13.87 12.82 -9.26
C PHE A 65 -14.15 12.05 -10.55
N GLN A 66 -14.25 12.73 -11.69
CA GLN A 66 -14.44 12.08 -12.98
C GLN A 66 -13.20 11.27 -13.37
N ILE A 67 -11.99 11.85 -13.23
CA ILE A 67 -10.74 11.15 -13.51
C ILE A 67 -10.55 9.95 -12.58
N ALA A 68 -10.79 10.12 -11.28
CA ALA A 68 -10.72 9.02 -10.31
C ALA A 68 -11.62 7.84 -10.71
N ARG A 69 -12.85 8.12 -11.13
CA ARG A 69 -13.79 7.11 -11.60
C ARG A 69 -13.28 6.40 -12.86
N LEU A 70 -12.78 7.15 -13.85
CA LEU A 70 -12.27 6.58 -15.10
C LEU A 70 -11.03 5.69 -14.86
N LEU A 71 -10.14 6.07 -13.95
CA LEU A 71 -9.00 5.23 -13.56
C LEU A 71 -9.46 3.94 -12.85
N ALA A 72 -10.47 4.00 -11.99
CA ALA A 72 -11.02 2.80 -11.37
C ALA A 72 -11.74 1.89 -12.40
N GLU A 73 -12.37 2.46 -13.42
CA GLU A 73 -12.93 1.71 -14.55
C GLU A 73 -11.83 0.99 -15.35
N ASP A 74 -10.68 1.64 -15.59
CA ASP A 74 -9.54 1.01 -16.24
C ASP A 74 -8.99 -0.16 -15.40
N VAL A 75 -8.81 0.03 -14.09
CA VAL A 75 -8.40 -1.04 -13.16
C VAL A 75 -9.38 -2.22 -13.20
N ARG A 76 -10.69 -1.94 -13.11
CA ARG A 76 -11.72 -2.98 -13.14
C ARG A 76 -11.74 -3.76 -14.46
N ARG A 77 -11.56 -3.08 -15.58
CA ARG A 77 -11.52 -3.70 -16.92
C ARG A 77 -10.35 -4.67 -17.08
N ARG A 78 -9.21 -4.36 -16.45
CA ARG A 78 -7.99 -5.20 -16.49
C ARG A 78 -7.95 -6.28 -15.42
N GLN A 79 -8.91 -6.29 -14.49
CA GLN A 79 -9.03 -7.32 -13.49
C GLN A 79 -9.38 -8.67 -14.12
N LEU A 80 -8.70 -9.73 -13.68
CA LEU A 80 -8.97 -11.09 -14.15
C LEU A 80 -10.35 -11.56 -13.67
N PRO A 81 -10.97 -12.53 -14.36
CA PRO A 81 -12.22 -13.16 -13.90
C PRO A 81 -12.14 -13.76 -12.50
N SER A 82 -10.95 -14.12 -12.03
CA SER A 82 -10.70 -14.56 -10.66
C SER A 82 -10.76 -13.46 -9.61
N GLY A 83 -10.68 -12.19 -10.00
CA GLY A 83 -10.53 -11.03 -9.11
C GLY A 83 -9.08 -10.58 -8.90
N ALA A 84 -8.10 -11.34 -9.37
CA ALA A 84 -6.69 -10.99 -9.32
C ALA A 84 -6.29 -9.97 -10.41
N PHE A 85 -5.07 -9.48 -10.31
CA PHE A 85 -4.41 -8.70 -11.36
C PHE A 85 -3.16 -9.41 -11.84
N ARG A 86 -2.86 -9.25 -13.14
CA ARG A 86 -1.57 -9.65 -13.71
C ARG A 86 -0.58 -8.52 -13.58
N GLN A 87 0.70 -8.87 -13.73
CA GLN A 87 1.82 -7.96 -13.77
C GLN A 87 2.01 -7.18 -12.47
N PRO A 88 2.83 -7.70 -11.55
CA PRO A 88 3.19 -7.02 -10.32
C PRO A 88 3.81 -5.64 -10.60
N PHE A 89 3.45 -4.64 -9.81
CA PHE A 89 3.91 -3.25 -9.96
C PHE A 89 5.42 -3.07 -9.82
N TYR A 90 6.11 -3.98 -9.14
CA TYR A 90 7.54 -3.88 -8.87
C TYR A 90 8.43 -4.57 -9.90
N VAL A 91 7.85 -5.21 -10.91
CA VAL A 91 8.63 -5.99 -11.89
C VAL A 91 8.76 -5.25 -13.20
N LYS A 92 9.95 -4.69 -13.46
CA LYS A 92 10.28 -4.06 -14.74
C LYS A 92 10.47 -5.07 -15.88
N LYS A 93 10.91 -6.30 -15.57
CA LYS A 93 11.19 -7.38 -16.51
C LYS A 93 10.75 -8.71 -15.93
N GLY A 94 9.50 -8.82 -15.51
CA GLY A 94 8.95 -10.04 -14.97
C GLY A 94 8.08 -10.78 -15.96
N ASP A 95 7.59 -11.92 -15.52
CA ASP A 95 6.53 -12.62 -16.21
C ASP A 95 5.25 -11.77 -16.12
N PRO A 96 4.70 -11.29 -17.25
CA PRO A 96 3.50 -10.47 -17.26
C PRO A 96 2.25 -11.21 -16.74
N ASP A 97 2.32 -12.52 -16.63
CA ASP A 97 1.22 -13.35 -16.10
C ASP A 97 1.34 -13.61 -14.58
N THR A 98 2.41 -13.16 -13.95
CA THR A 98 2.59 -13.30 -12.49
C THR A 98 1.47 -12.58 -11.74
N ILE A 99 0.87 -13.27 -10.76
CA ILE A 99 -0.08 -12.72 -9.80
C ILE A 99 0.63 -12.60 -8.45
N ASP A 100 0.50 -11.45 -7.79
CA ASP A 100 1.12 -11.20 -6.49
C ASP A 100 0.13 -10.47 -5.57
N ILE A 101 0.11 -10.83 -4.29
CA ILE A 101 -0.80 -10.25 -3.30
C ILE A 101 -0.64 -8.74 -3.16
N ALA A 102 0.57 -8.22 -3.34
CA ALA A 102 0.83 -6.78 -3.25
C ALA A 102 0.14 -6.01 -4.38
N GLU A 103 0.09 -6.56 -5.60
CA GLU A 103 -0.65 -5.96 -6.72
C GLU A 103 -2.16 -5.94 -6.44
N VAL A 104 -2.68 -7.01 -5.83
CA VAL A 104 -4.12 -7.16 -5.55
C VAL A 104 -4.53 -6.33 -4.34
N GLY A 105 -3.73 -6.34 -3.27
CA GLY A 105 -4.11 -5.79 -1.97
C GLY A 105 -3.81 -4.31 -1.80
N ALA A 106 -2.74 -3.78 -2.39
CA ALA A 106 -2.31 -2.40 -2.15
C ALA A 106 -3.32 -1.35 -2.63
N VAL A 107 -4.12 -1.66 -3.65
CA VAL A 107 -5.08 -0.73 -4.25
C VAL A 107 -6.40 -0.59 -3.48
N ALA A 108 -6.66 -1.47 -2.52
CA ALA A 108 -7.97 -1.59 -1.85
C ALA A 108 -8.48 -0.28 -1.23
N ASN A 109 -7.62 0.45 -0.52
CA ASN A 109 -8.01 1.71 0.12
C ASN A 109 -8.36 2.79 -0.90
N SER A 110 -7.64 2.83 -2.01
CA SER A 110 -7.91 3.78 -3.10
C SER A 110 -9.26 3.49 -3.78
N LEU A 111 -9.54 2.23 -4.08
CA LEU A 111 -10.83 1.83 -4.65
C LEU A 111 -12.00 2.15 -3.70
N TYR A 112 -11.80 1.94 -2.40
CA TYR A 112 -12.77 2.34 -1.38
C TYR A 112 -13.06 3.84 -1.45
N HIS A 113 -12.04 4.70 -1.42
CA HIS A 113 -12.21 6.14 -1.49
C HIS A 113 -12.83 6.62 -2.81
N VAL A 114 -12.49 5.98 -3.94
CA VAL A 114 -13.14 6.29 -5.22
C VAL A 114 -14.63 5.96 -5.16
N PHE A 115 -15.01 4.81 -4.59
CA PHE A 115 -16.42 4.46 -4.42
C PHE A 115 -17.15 5.46 -3.51
N GLU A 116 -16.61 5.74 -2.30
CA GLU A 116 -17.23 6.66 -1.36
C GLU A 116 -17.41 8.08 -1.94
N ALA A 117 -16.44 8.55 -2.71
CA ALA A 117 -16.50 9.90 -3.28
C ALA A 117 -17.38 10.01 -4.53
N THR A 118 -17.55 8.93 -5.31
CA THR A 118 -18.12 9.01 -6.66
C THR A 118 -19.30 8.07 -6.90
N GLY A 119 -19.55 7.11 -6.00
CA GLY A 119 -20.51 6.02 -6.21
C GLY A 119 -20.10 5.04 -7.31
N SER A 120 -18.82 4.97 -7.69
CA SER A 120 -18.35 4.13 -8.79
C SER A 120 -18.57 2.64 -8.52
N THR A 121 -19.52 2.03 -9.23
CA THR A 121 -19.75 0.58 -9.19
C THR A 121 -18.50 -0.22 -9.60
N ALA A 122 -17.74 0.27 -10.57
CA ALA A 122 -16.49 -0.36 -11.00
C ALA A 122 -15.48 -0.45 -9.86
N ALA A 123 -15.30 0.62 -9.07
CA ALA A 123 -14.41 0.61 -7.91
C ALA A 123 -14.88 -0.40 -6.84
N LYS A 124 -16.17 -0.40 -6.51
CA LYS A 124 -16.79 -1.33 -5.55
C LYS A 124 -16.64 -2.78 -6.00
N GLU A 125 -17.03 -3.09 -7.23
CA GLU A 125 -16.96 -4.46 -7.77
C GLU A 125 -15.51 -4.96 -7.84
N CYS A 126 -14.58 -4.08 -8.25
CA CYS A 126 -13.16 -4.39 -8.31
C CYS A 126 -12.61 -4.76 -6.92
N LEU A 127 -12.92 -3.97 -5.91
CA LEU A 127 -12.49 -4.22 -4.52
C LEU A 127 -13.09 -5.52 -3.97
N ILE A 128 -14.38 -5.77 -4.17
CA ILE A 128 -15.04 -7.00 -3.71
C ILE A 128 -14.44 -8.23 -4.41
N ALA A 129 -14.28 -8.18 -5.75
CA ALA A 129 -13.67 -9.28 -6.49
C ALA A 129 -12.22 -9.56 -6.05
N SER A 130 -11.45 -8.50 -5.71
CA SER A 130 -10.11 -8.68 -5.14
C SER A 130 -10.13 -9.40 -3.79
N ALA A 131 -11.07 -9.02 -2.91
CA ALA A 131 -11.24 -9.68 -1.62
C ALA A 131 -11.69 -11.14 -1.77
N ASP A 132 -12.65 -11.41 -2.67
CA ASP A 132 -13.09 -12.78 -2.96
C ASP A 132 -11.95 -13.65 -3.50
N TYR A 133 -11.11 -13.08 -4.38
CA TYR A 133 -9.91 -13.78 -4.83
C TYR A 133 -8.98 -14.12 -3.65
N LEU A 134 -8.70 -13.16 -2.76
CA LEU A 134 -7.83 -13.40 -1.60
C LEU A 134 -8.40 -14.46 -0.64
N LEU A 135 -9.72 -14.60 -0.51
CA LEU A 135 -10.32 -15.72 0.22
C LEU A 135 -9.95 -17.09 -0.38
N THR A 136 -9.80 -17.17 -1.70
CA THR A 136 -9.36 -18.41 -2.36
C THR A 136 -7.89 -18.72 -2.17
N GLN A 137 -7.09 -17.74 -1.73
CA GLN A 137 -5.65 -17.88 -1.49
C GLN A 137 -5.32 -18.15 -0.01
N VAL A 138 -6.32 -18.34 0.85
CA VAL A 138 -6.07 -18.72 2.25
C VAL A 138 -5.39 -20.09 2.29
N ALA A 139 -4.24 -20.16 2.98
CA ALA A 139 -3.46 -21.37 3.08
C ALA A 139 -4.20 -22.47 3.86
N SER A 140 -4.18 -23.69 3.35
CA SER A 140 -4.82 -24.83 4.01
C SER A 140 -4.14 -25.22 5.34
N GLN A 141 -2.87 -24.84 5.50
CA GLN A 141 -2.05 -25.13 6.68
C GLN A 141 -2.37 -24.16 7.83
N ASN A 142 -2.75 -22.93 7.51
CA ASN A 142 -3.02 -21.89 8.51
C ASN A 142 -4.08 -20.90 8.01
N PRO A 143 -5.24 -20.78 8.65
CA PRO A 143 -6.30 -19.86 8.23
C PRO A 143 -5.93 -18.36 8.38
N GLY A 144 -4.85 -18.05 9.09
CA GLY A 144 -4.31 -16.70 9.25
C GLY A 144 -3.30 -16.30 8.18
N VAL A 145 -3.00 -17.17 7.23
CA VAL A 145 -2.05 -16.92 6.14
C VAL A 145 -2.78 -16.85 4.81
N VAL A 146 -2.46 -15.83 4.01
CA VAL A 146 -2.92 -15.66 2.63
C VAL A 146 -1.71 -15.74 1.71
N LEU A 147 -1.67 -16.75 0.82
CA LEU A 147 -0.54 -17.02 -0.04
C LEU A 147 -0.18 -15.79 -0.89
N LYS A 148 1.10 -15.43 -0.91
CA LYS A 148 1.61 -14.32 -1.71
C LYS A 148 1.33 -14.50 -3.20
N ARG A 149 1.46 -15.74 -3.67
CA ARG A 149 1.17 -16.20 -5.02
C ARG A 149 0.45 -17.53 -4.95
N PRO A 150 -0.31 -17.91 -5.98
CA PRO A 150 -1.03 -19.18 -5.97
C PRO A 150 -0.16 -20.44 -5.78
N ASP A 151 1.12 -20.33 -6.13
CA ASP A 151 2.13 -21.41 -6.05
C ASP A 151 3.09 -21.25 -4.86
N SER A 152 2.86 -20.29 -3.95
CA SER A 152 3.71 -20.12 -2.77
C SER A 152 3.56 -21.29 -1.80
N ASP A 153 4.69 -21.75 -1.28
CA ASP A 153 4.78 -22.85 -0.30
C ASP A 153 5.32 -22.38 1.07
N PHE A 154 5.25 -21.09 1.33
CA PHE A 154 5.73 -20.42 2.53
C PHE A 154 4.82 -19.24 2.91
N ASP A 155 4.97 -18.78 4.15
CA ASP A 155 4.27 -17.63 4.70
C ASP A 155 5.06 -16.34 4.45
N VAL A 156 4.37 -15.30 3.96
CA VAL A 156 4.92 -13.95 3.75
C VAL A 156 4.16 -12.94 4.61
N LEU A 157 4.66 -12.69 5.81
CA LEU A 157 3.92 -12.01 6.88
C LEU A 157 3.38 -10.61 6.51
N ASN A 158 4.14 -9.81 5.75
CA ASN A 158 3.58 -8.55 5.26
C ASN A 158 2.52 -8.75 4.15
N GLY A 159 2.55 -9.87 3.47
CA GLY A 159 1.52 -10.28 2.50
C GLY A 159 0.17 -10.49 3.17
N ASP A 160 0.15 -11.13 4.33
CA ASP A 160 -1.08 -11.33 5.11
C ASP A 160 -1.74 -9.99 5.46
N MET A 161 -0.94 -8.97 5.79
CA MET A 161 -1.48 -7.66 6.09
C MET A 161 -2.06 -6.96 4.85
N TYR A 162 -1.54 -7.19 3.64
CA TYR A 162 -2.19 -6.72 2.41
C TYR A 162 -3.59 -7.34 2.25
N ALA A 163 -3.75 -8.62 2.60
CA ALA A 163 -5.06 -9.27 2.58
C ALA A 163 -6.00 -8.69 3.65
N ALA A 164 -5.55 -8.55 4.90
CA ALA A 164 -6.34 -7.97 5.98
C ALA A 164 -6.79 -6.54 5.65
N HIS A 165 -5.91 -5.74 5.05
CA HIS A 165 -6.20 -4.39 4.55
C HIS A 165 -7.34 -4.40 3.52
N THR A 166 -7.28 -5.32 2.55
CA THR A 166 -8.30 -5.49 1.52
C THR A 166 -9.62 -5.96 2.12
N PHE A 167 -9.59 -6.98 2.99
CA PHE A 167 -10.77 -7.49 3.67
C PHE A 167 -11.44 -6.42 4.53
N GLY A 168 -10.66 -5.54 5.20
CA GLY A 168 -11.20 -4.44 5.97
C GLY A 168 -12.09 -3.51 5.14
N ARG A 169 -11.61 -3.06 4.01
CA ARG A 169 -12.37 -2.20 3.11
C ARG A 169 -13.53 -2.92 2.41
N ALA A 170 -13.31 -4.18 1.99
CA ALA A 170 -14.37 -5.00 1.40
C ALA A 170 -15.51 -5.28 2.40
N TYR A 171 -15.18 -5.52 3.68
CA TYR A 171 -16.18 -5.69 4.74
C TYR A 171 -17.01 -4.42 4.94
N GLN A 172 -16.38 -3.25 4.98
CA GLN A 172 -17.09 -1.98 5.10
C GLN A 172 -18.11 -1.76 3.98
N LEU A 173 -17.81 -2.24 2.76
CA LEU A 173 -18.72 -2.11 1.61
C LEU A 173 -19.81 -3.16 1.51
N SER A 174 -19.60 -4.37 2.05
CA SER A 174 -20.46 -5.53 1.80
C SER A 174 -21.09 -6.11 3.06
N GLY A 175 -20.47 -5.93 4.23
CA GLY A 175 -20.84 -6.63 5.46
C GLY A 175 -20.61 -8.15 5.42
N ASN A 176 -19.83 -8.68 4.45
CA ASN A 176 -19.62 -10.12 4.31
C ASN A 176 -18.80 -10.68 5.49
N PRO A 177 -19.40 -11.54 6.35
CA PRO A 177 -18.77 -12.02 7.58
C PRO A 177 -17.50 -12.87 7.31
N ALA A 178 -17.35 -13.45 6.11
CA ALA A 178 -16.16 -14.19 5.76
C ALA A 178 -14.89 -13.32 5.77
N TYR A 179 -15.00 -12.05 5.36
CA TYR A 179 -13.87 -11.13 5.43
C TYR A 179 -13.49 -10.80 6.89
N LEU A 180 -14.50 -10.59 7.74
CA LEU A 180 -14.27 -10.32 9.17
C LEU A 180 -13.59 -11.49 9.87
N GLU A 181 -14.03 -12.72 9.59
CA GLU A 181 -13.41 -13.94 10.11
C GLU A 181 -11.92 -14.01 9.72
N LYS A 182 -11.59 -13.71 8.46
CA LYS A 182 -10.19 -13.76 8.00
C LYS A 182 -9.34 -12.65 8.60
N ILE A 183 -9.89 -11.45 8.79
CA ILE A 183 -9.21 -10.37 9.52
C ILE A 183 -8.79 -10.86 10.91
N HIS A 184 -9.69 -11.45 11.67
CA HIS A 184 -9.39 -11.95 13.01
C HIS A 184 -8.29 -13.04 12.98
N HIS A 185 -8.35 -13.98 12.04
CA HIS A 185 -7.32 -15.02 11.90
C HIS A 185 -5.95 -14.44 11.56
N ILE A 186 -5.88 -13.47 10.63
CA ILE A 186 -4.63 -12.82 10.21
C ILE A 186 -4.01 -12.03 11.38
N PHE A 187 -4.81 -11.23 12.07
CA PHE A 187 -4.29 -10.45 13.21
C PHE A 187 -3.83 -11.33 14.36
N ALA A 188 -4.56 -12.41 14.66
CA ALA A 188 -4.14 -13.39 15.66
C ALA A 188 -2.83 -14.07 15.25
N HIS A 189 -2.72 -14.50 13.98
CA HIS A 189 -1.51 -15.10 13.43
C HIS A 189 -0.32 -14.17 13.52
N LEU A 190 -0.42 -12.94 13.00
CA LEU A 190 0.67 -11.97 13.03
C LEU A 190 1.08 -11.62 14.47
N ALA A 191 0.11 -11.48 15.40
CA ALA A 191 0.42 -11.26 16.81
C ALA A 191 1.12 -12.47 17.45
N ASP A 192 0.81 -13.72 17.04
CA ASP A 192 1.49 -14.93 17.50
C ASP A 192 2.91 -15.07 16.93
N ARG A 193 3.16 -14.54 15.74
CA ARG A 193 4.48 -14.63 15.08
C ARG A 193 5.44 -13.52 15.52
N PHE A 194 4.93 -12.40 16.04
CA PHE A 194 5.76 -11.28 16.50
C PHE A 194 6.73 -11.71 17.60
N GLY A 195 7.99 -11.34 17.44
CA GLY A 195 9.03 -11.60 18.42
C GLY A 195 9.47 -13.07 18.56
N ARG A 196 8.93 -14.00 17.77
CA ARG A 196 9.25 -15.45 17.88
C ARG A 196 10.67 -15.77 17.48
N ASN A 197 11.21 -15.10 16.48
CA ASN A 197 12.57 -15.30 15.99
C ASN A 197 13.53 -14.27 16.57
N GLU A 198 13.14 -13.01 16.59
CA GLU A 198 13.86 -11.91 17.19
C GLU A 198 12.89 -10.94 17.86
N ARG A 199 13.18 -10.57 19.09
CA ARG A 199 12.32 -9.69 19.87
C ARG A 199 12.09 -8.36 19.15
N GLY A 200 10.81 -7.96 19.04
CA GLY A 200 10.42 -6.71 18.42
C GLY A 200 10.27 -6.77 16.89
N TRP A 201 10.46 -7.94 16.29
CA TRP A 201 10.43 -8.11 14.83
C TRP A 201 9.48 -9.21 14.36
N TRP A 202 8.89 -8.99 13.18
CA TRP A 202 8.42 -10.05 12.30
C TRP A 202 9.50 -10.38 11.28
N PRO A 203 9.80 -11.65 11.00
CA PRO A 203 10.60 -12.00 9.83
C PRO A 203 9.79 -11.69 8.55
N TYR A 204 10.48 -11.57 7.42
CA TYR A 204 9.81 -11.33 6.14
C TYR A 204 9.08 -12.60 5.66
N ILE A 205 9.78 -13.73 5.65
CA ILE A 205 9.23 -15.02 5.18
C ILE A 205 9.54 -16.12 6.18
N GLU A 206 8.54 -16.95 6.46
CA GLU A 206 8.66 -18.15 7.27
C GLU A 206 8.24 -19.40 6.49
N ASN A 207 8.91 -20.50 6.76
CA ASN A 207 8.47 -21.82 6.33
C ASN A 207 7.30 -22.30 7.21
N TRP A 208 6.56 -23.32 6.75
CA TRP A 208 5.41 -23.86 7.49
C TRP A 208 5.77 -24.47 8.86
N ASP A 209 7.02 -24.84 9.07
CA ASP A 209 7.53 -25.30 10.38
C ASP A 209 7.91 -24.14 11.32
N GLY A 210 7.75 -22.90 10.89
CA GLY A 210 8.06 -21.69 11.64
C GLY A 210 9.54 -21.29 11.60
N THR A 211 10.36 -21.98 10.80
CA THR A 211 11.75 -21.52 10.58
C THR A 211 11.80 -20.33 9.65
N VAL A 212 12.72 -19.40 9.91
CA VAL A 212 12.87 -18.21 9.07
C VAL A 212 13.51 -18.59 7.74
N HIS A 213 12.85 -18.21 6.66
CA HIS A 213 13.38 -18.30 5.30
C HIS A 213 14.09 -17.02 4.90
N LEU A 214 13.45 -15.85 5.12
CA LEU A 214 14.04 -14.53 4.97
C LEU A 214 13.77 -13.70 6.22
N GLY A 215 14.80 -13.07 6.75
CA GLY A 215 14.79 -12.41 8.05
C GLY A 215 14.07 -11.06 8.09
N ASN A 216 14.41 -10.25 9.08
CA ASN A 216 13.74 -8.98 9.36
C ASN A 216 13.92 -7.94 8.25
N SER A 217 12.96 -7.04 8.12
CA SER A 217 13.05 -5.90 7.22
C SER A 217 12.31 -4.71 7.82
N VAL A 218 12.96 -3.55 7.87
CA VAL A 218 12.34 -2.29 8.31
C VAL A 218 11.11 -1.96 7.45
N VAL A 219 11.24 -2.11 6.13
CA VAL A 219 10.15 -1.80 5.17
C VAL A 219 8.95 -2.71 5.39
N TYR A 220 9.16 -4.01 5.52
CA TYR A 220 8.06 -4.98 5.63
C TYR A 220 7.37 -4.92 7.00
N GLN A 221 8.13 -4.69 8.08
CA GLN A 221 7.52 -4.40 9.38
C GLN A 221 6.68 -3.12 9.34
N ALA A 222 7.19 -2.07 8.70
CA ALA A 222 6.45 -0.83 8.50
C ALA A 222 5.16 -1.04 7.69
N THR A 223 5.19 -1.92 6.69
CA THR A 223 3.99 -2.29 5.90
C THR A 223 2.92 -2.92 6.79
N ILE A 224 3.29 -3.89 7.64
CA ILE A 224 2.35 -4.53 8.57
C ILE A 224 1.67 -3.48 9.45
N ILE A 225 2.45 -2.59 10.05
CA ILE A 225 1.92 -1.54 10.94
C ILE A 225 1.04 -0.54 10.16
N ALA A 226 1.50 -0.09 8.99
CA ALA A 226 0.82 0.96 8.22
C ALA A 226 -0.53 0.51 7.67
N PHE A 227 -0.63 -0.72 7.18
CA PHE A 227 -1.84 -1.22 6.54
C PHE A 227 -2.87 -1.82 7.50
N ALA A 228 -2.51 -2.07 8.76
CA ALA A 228 -3.45 -2.57 9.76
C ALA A 228 -4.68 -1.65 9.96
N HIS A 229 -4.55 -0.35 9.70
CA HIS A 229 -5.53 0.68 10.05
C HIS A 229 -6.95 0.45 9.51
N THR A 230 -7.11 -0.14 8.33
CA THR A 230 -8.43 -0.39 7.74
C THR A 230 -9.21 -1.49 8.45
N ALA A 231 -8.50 -2.41 9.11
CA ALA A 231 -9.07 -3.56 9.79
C ALA A 231 -9.12 -3.40 11.32
N LEU A 232 -8.27 -2.55 11.91
CA LEU A 232 -8.21 -2.33 13.36
C LEU A 232 -9.57 -2.04 14.02
N PRO A 233 -10.45 -1.18 13.45
CA PRO A 233 -11.77 -0.90 14.05
C PRO A 233 -12.70 -2.12 14.07
N LEU A 234 -12.39 -3.16 13.31
CA LEU A 234 -13.21 -4.36 13.15
C LEU A 234 -12.80 -5.49 14.10
N LEU A 235 -11.68 -5.33 14.82
CA LEU A 235 -11.21 -6.35 15.76
C LEU A 235 -12.06 -6.38 17.03
N GLU A 236 -12.23 -7.59 17.59
CA GLU A 236 -12.73 -7.77 18.94
C GLU A 236 -11.78 -7.15 19.96
N ASP A 237 -12.31 -6.68 21.10
CA ASP A 237 -11.56 -5.91 22.09
C ASP A 237 -10.28 -6.61 22.55
N SER A 238 -10.33 -7.91 22.86
CA SER A 238 -9.17 -8.68 23.32
C SER A 238 -8.06 -8.77 22.26
N LEU A 239 -8.42 -8.95 21.00
CA LEU A 239 -7.46 -9.01 19.91
C LEU A 239 -6.91 -7.62 19.60
N ARG A 240 -7.73 -6.59 19.71
CA ARG A 240 -7.33 -5.19 19.55
C ARG A 240 -6.33 -4.75 20.61
N GLU A 241 -6.58 -5.10 21.89
CA GLU A 241 -5.66 -4.83 23.00
C GLU A 241 -4.30 -5.51 22.75
N ARG A 242 -4.33 -6.80 22.42
CA ARG A 242 -3.12 -7.55 22.10
C ARG A 242 -2.36 -6.95 20.90
N TRP A 243 -3.08 -6.55 19.86
CA TRP A 243 -2.47 -5.90 18.69
C TRP A 243 -1.84 -4.54 19.04
N SER A 244 -2.46 -3.78 19.94
CA SER A 244 -1.90 -2.51 20.43
C SER A 244 -0.52 -2.72 21.05
N GLU A 245 -0.38 -3.71 21.95
CA GLU A 245 0.90 -4.04 22.58
C GLU A 245 1.97 -4.43 21.54
N VAL A 246 1.60 -5.32 20.59
CA VAL A 246 2.49 -5.76 19.51
C VAL A 246 2.92 -4.58 18.62
N SER A 247 1.98 -3.74 18.22
CA SER A 247 2.28 -2.61 17.31
C SER A 247 3.10 -1.52 17.98
N GLU A 248 2.92 -1.29 19.30
CA GLU A 248 3.74 -0.36 20.08
C GLU A 248 5.20 -0.84 20.18
N GLU A 249 5.43 -2.12 20.50
CA GLU A 249 6.77 -2.69 20.54
C GLU A 249 7.41 -2.69 19.14
N ALA A 250 6.67 -3.08 18.11
CA ALA A 250 7.13 -3.07 16.73
C ALA A 250 7.52 -1.65 16.26
N MET A 251 6.72 -0.64 16.61
CA MET A 251 7.01 0.76 16.30
C MET A 251 8.25 1.26 17.04
N ALA A 252 8.39 0.93 18.32
CA ALA A 252 9.58 1.30 19.10
C ALA A 252 10.85 0.70 18.48
N THR A 253 10.79 -0.54 18.03
CA THR A 253 11.86 -1.22 17.33
C THR A 253 12.21 -0.56 16.00
N LEU A 254 11.21 -0.17 15.20
CA LEU A 254 11.42 0.61 13.96
C LEU A 254 12.14 1.93 14.24
N VAL A 255 11.68 2.69 15.24
CA VAL A 255 12.29 4.00 15.60
C VAL A 255 13.75 3.82 16.03
N GLN A 256 14.11 2.71 16.66
CA GLN A 256 15.51 2.41 16.98
C GLN A 256 16.32 2.01 15.73
N ALA A 257 15.76 1.17 14.86
CA ALA A 257 16.44 0.69 13.67
C ALA A 257 16.82 1.82 12.71
N ILE A 258 15.93 2.80 12.50
CA ILE A 258 16.19 3.94 11.60
C ILE A 258 17.28 4.91 12.10
N LYS A 259 17.71 4.80 13.35
CA LYS A 259 18.88 5.55 13.86
C LYS A 259 20.20 4.95 13.38
N GLN A 260 20.19 3.70 12.89
CA GLN A 260 21.34 3.07 12.30
C GLN A 260 21.41 3.42 10.80
N PRO A 261 22.62 3.51 10.22
CA PRO A 261 22.74 3.71 8.79
C PRO A 261 22.10 2.55 8.02
N PRO A 262 21.46 2.82 6.86
CA PRO A 262 21.00 1.77 5.97
C PRO A 262 22.12 0.84 5.57
N SER A 263 21.83 -0.46 5.44
CA SER A 263 22.78 -1.48 5.00
C SER A 263 22.10 -2.39 3.98
N GLU A 264 22.79 -2.70 2.90
CA GLU A 264 22.39 -3.73 1.94
C GLU A 264 22.89 -5.13 2.35
N GLU A 265 23.71 -5.22 3.38
CA GLU A 265 24.23 -6.48 3.86
C GLU A 265 23.11 -7.27 4.56
N THR A 266 22.93 -8.52 4.15
CA THR A 266 22.04 -9.47 4.80
C THR A 266 22.79 -10.19 5.91
N GLU A 267 22.23 -10.17 7.10
CA GLU A 267 22.65 -10.98 8.23
C GLU A 267 21.70 -12.18 8.38
N ALA A 268 22.04 -13.15 9.20
CA ALA A 268 21.21 -14.34 9.42
C ALA A 268 19.76 -13.99 9.85
N THR A 269 19.57 -12.89 10.57
CA THR A 269 18.28 -12.40 11.08
C THR A 269 17.69 -11.28 10.25
N TRP A 270 18.41 -10.78 9.25
CA TRP A 270 18.01 -9.64 8.45
C TRP A 270 17.90 -9.99 6.98
N TRP A 271 16.76 -9.59 6.34
CA TRP A 271 16.62 -9.55 4.89
C TRP A 271 17.22 -8.27 4.31
N THR A 272 16.85 -7.11 4.86
CA THR A 272 17.41 -5.83 4.46
C THR A 272 17.25 -4.77 5.55
N ARG A 273 18.23 -3.88 5.64
CA ARG A 273 18.20 -2.66 6.47
C ARG A 273 18.03 -1.39 5.65
N ASP A 274 17.92 -1.47 4.33
CA ASP A 274 17.71 -0.28 3.50
C ASP A 274 16.26 0.19 3.61
N TRP A 275 16.10 1.43 4.06
CA TRP A 275 14.81 2.09 4.21
C TRP A 275 14.78 3.51 3.65
N SER A 276 15.86 3.99 3.01
CA SER A 276 16.04 5.39 2.58
C SER A 276 14.93 5.89 1.65
N HIS A 277 14.29 4.97 0.91
CA HIS A 277 13.21 5.27 -0.03
C HIS A 277 11.85 4.66 0.40
N SER A 278 11.75 4.16 1.64
CA SER A 278 10.54 3.51 2.15
C SER A 278 9.48 4.54 2.55
N TRP A 279 8.48 4.71 1.69
CA TRP A 279 7.28 5.47 2.03
C TRP A 279 6.41 4.72 3.05
N GLU A 280 6.44 3.39 3.09
CA GLU A 280 5.75 2.56 4.09
C GLU A 280 6.22 2.88 5.50
N LEU A 281 7.54 3.01 5.70
CA LEU A 281 8.11 3.39 6.99
C LEU A 281 7.58 4.76 7.45
N TYR A 282 7.63 5.76 6.57
CA TYR A 282 7.20 7.10 6.94
C TYR A 282 5.69 7.21 7.12
N LEU A 283 4.91 6.41 6.37
CA LEU A 283 3.48 6.28 6.58
C LEU A 283 3.16 5.64 7.95
N SER A 284 3.88 4.57 8.34
CA SER A 284 3.68 3.91 9.62
C SER A 284 3.99 4.85 10.79
N LEU A 285 5.09 5.60 10.72
CA LEU A 285 5.44 6.62 11.72
C LEU A 285 4.36 7.70 11.82
N TRP A 286 3.93 8.25 10.70
CA TRP A 286 2.94 9.31 10.68
C TRP A 286 1.56 8.86 11.17
N ARG A 287 1.17 7.62 10.90
CA ARG A 287 -0.15 7.08 11.23
C ARG A 287 -0.22 6.48 12.64
N SER A 288 0.79 5.72 13.02
CA SER A 288 0.68 4.75 14.12
C SER A 288 1.66 5.01 15.27
N ALA A 289 2.61 5.96 15.15
CA ALA A 289 3.52 6.24 16.24
C ALA A 289 2.78 6.81 17.45
N SER A 290 3.11 6.31 18.63
CA SER A 290 2.55 6.77 19.90
C SER A 290 3.11 8.13 20.35
N THR A 291 4.26 8.55 19.82
CA THR A 291 4.91 9.82 20.15
C THR A 291 4.72 10.86 19.05
N ALA A 292 4.48 12.11 19.45
CA ALA A 292 4.34 13.23 18.53
C ALA A 292 5.60 13.41 17.65
N ASP A 293 6.79 13.17 18.20
CA ASP A 293 8.06 13.31 17.47
C ASP A 293 8.18 12.31 16.34
N ALA A 294 7.78 11.05 16.57
CA ALA A 294 7.80 10.01 15.53
C ALA A 294 6.75 10.27 14.44
N GLN A 295 5.54 10.73 14.82
CA GLN A 295 4.51 11.14 13.87
C GLN A 295 5.00 12.31 13.00
N GLN A 296 5.61 13.31 13.63
CA GLN A 296 6.16 14.48 12.93
C GLN A 296 7.31 14.10 11.98
N LEU A 297 8.14 13.11 12.35
CA LEU A 297 9.20 12.58 11.47
C LEU A 297 8.61 12.00 10.18
N GLY A 298 7.55 11.19 10.28
CA GLY A 298 6.85 10.63 9.12
C GLY A 298 6.28 11.73 8.22
N GLN A 299 5.53 12.68 8.80
CA GLN A 299 4.97 13.80 8.04
C GLN A 299 6.05 14.66 7.38
N LYS A 300 7.13 14.96 8.12
CA LYS A 300 8.26 15.74 7.61
C LYS A 300 8.90 15.11 6.37
N LYS A 301 8.99 13.78 6.32
CA LYS A 301 9.54 13.10 5.13
C LYS A 301 8.66 13.31 3.90
N PHE A 302 7.34 13.20 4.03
CA PHE A 302 6.44 13.50 2.92
C PHE A 302 6.54 14.97 2.49
N THR A 303 6.61 15.90 3.44
CA THR A 303 6.80 17.33 3.14
C THR A 303 8.11 17.58 2.40
N ALA A 304 9.22 16.97 2.84
CA ALA A 304 10.53 17.13 2.17
C ALA A 304 10.52 16.63 0.73
N VAL A 305 9.79 15.56 0.42
CA VAL A 305 9.64 15.08 -0.97
C VAL A 305 8.82 16.07 -1.80
N LEU A 306 7.78 16.69 -1.24
CA LEU A 306 7.01 17.72 -1.94
C LEU A 306 7.84 18.98 -2.23
N GLU A 307 8.66 19.43 -1.26
CA GLU A 307 9.59 20.55 -1.43
C GLU A 307 10.62 20.24 -2.52
N GLU A 308 11.22 19.05 -2.47
CA GLU A 308 12.17 18.59 -3.50
C GLU A 308 11.54 18.57 -4.89
N ILE A 309 10.26 18.18 -5.02
CA ILE A 309 9.50 18.23 -6.28
C ILE A 309 9.30 19.67 -6.76
N ALA A 310 8.95 20.57 -5.86
CA ALA A 310 8.76 21.98 -6.19
C ALA A 310 10.06 22.62 -6.70
N ASP A 311 11.21 22.27 -6.11
CA ASP A 311 12.51 22.82 -6.47
C ASP A 311 13.11 22.21 -7.75
N SER A 312 12.97 20.92 -7.95
CA SER A 312 13.61 20.16 -9.05
C SER A 312 12.66 19.80 -10.20
N GLY A 313 11.38 20.07 -10.04
CA GLY A 313 10.36 19.71 -11.02
C GLY A 313 10.33 18.23 -11.31
N GLN A 314 10.13 17.86 -12.59
CA GLN A 314 10.02 16.45 -13.00
C GLN A 314 11.33 15.65 -12.93
N GLU A 315 12.47 16.31 -12.72
CA GLU A 315 13.78 15.62 -12.67
C GLU A 315 13.88 14.64 -11.49
N LEU A 316 13.14 14.89 -10.40
CA LEU A 316 13.00 13.98 -9.26
C LEU A 316 12.45 12.61 -9.63
N PHE A 317 11.74 12.51 -10.74
CA PHE A 317 11.09 11.28 -11.17
C PHE A 317 11.99 10.46 -12.12
N ARG A 318 13.15 10.98 -12.48
CA ARG A 318 14.14 10.22 -13.23
C ARG A 318 14.82 9.19 -12.34
N PRO A 319 15.19 8.02 -12.86
CA PRO A 319 15.96 7.03 -12.11
C PRO A 319 17.19 7.68 -11.51
N LYS A 320 17.36 7.63 -10.19
CA LYS A 320 18.58 8.11 -9.55
C LYS A 320 19.72 7.17 -9.91
N ILE A 321 20.84 7.75 -10.35
CA ILE A 321 22.11 7.04 -10.39
C ILE A 321 22.67 7.12 -8.96
N VAL A 322 22.72 5.98 -8.28
CA VAL A 322 23.31 5.88 -6.96
C VAL A 322 24.70 5.28 -7.12
N ASN A 323 25.74 6.02 -6.72
CA ASN A 323 27.13 5.60 -6.83
C ASN A 323 27.54 5.15 -8.26
N ASP A 324 27.17 5.93 -9.29
CA ASP A 324 27.42 5.64 -10.71
C ASP A 324 26.79 4.33 -11.23
N VAL A 325 25.93 3.70 -10.46
CA VAL A 325 25.19 2.50 -10.86
C VAL A 325 23.73 2.86 -11.05
N PRO A 326 23.08 2.45 -12.16
CA PRO A 326 21.64 2.60 -12.31
C PRO A 326 20.92 1.96 -11.14
N ASP A 327 19.91 2.66 -10.59
CA ASP A 327 19.05 2.13 -9.55
C ASP A 327 18.51 0.74 -9.94
N ARG A 328 18.94 -0.29 -9.20
CA ARG A 328 18.61 -1.69 -9.49
C ARG A 328 17.28 -2.12 -8.88
N THR A 329 16.54 -1.20 -8.23
CA THR A 329 15.25 -1.58 -7.69
C THR A 329 14.31 -2.02 -8.81
N PRO A 330 13.54 -3.08 -8.59
CA PRO A 330 12.66 -3.64 -9.61
C PRO A 330 11.43 -2.78 -9.91
N VAL A 331 11.19 -1.72 -9.14
CA VAL A 331 10.03 -0.84 -9.29
C VAL A 331 10.29 0.31 -10.26
N THR A 332 9.26 0.70 -11.01
CA THR A 332 9.35 1.85 -11.90
C THR A 332 9.27 3.18 -11.15
N THR A 333 9.78 4.25 -11.78
CA THR A 333 9.66 5.62 -11.24
C THR A 333 8.19 6.04 -11.14
N THR A 334 7.38 5.69 -12.14
CA THR A 334 5.93 5.95 -12.15
C THR A 334 5.26 5.32 -10.93
N PHE A 335 5.54 4.04 -10.63
CA PHE A 335 5.03 3.38 -9.43
C PHE A 335 5.46 4.12 -8.15
N ARG A 336 6.76 4.39 -7.99
CA ARG A 336 7.28 5.01 -6.77
C ARG A 336 6.62 6.35 -6.47
N LYS A 337 6.42 7.17 -7.47
CA LYS A 337 5.94 8.55 -7.31
C LYS A 337 4.42 8.63 -7.36
N ALA A 338 3.80 8.12 -8.41
CA ALA A 338 2.35 8.22 -8.58
C ALA A 338 1.57 7.34 -7.59
N ALA A 339 2.06 6.14 -7.31
CA ALA A 339 1.39 5.21 -6.41
C ALA A 339 1.98 5.23 -5.00
N GLY A 340 3.29 4.96 -4.87
CA GLY A 340 3.95 4.77 -3.58
C GLY A 340 4.00 6.06 -2.76
N PHE A 341 4.24 7.20 -3.38
CA PHE A 341 4.26 8.47 -2.65
C PHE A 341 2.90 9.18 -2.68
N VAL A 342 2.39 9.47 -3.87
CA VAL A 342 1.19 10.31 -4.04
C VAL A 342 -0.06 9.60 -3.56
N GLY A 343 -0.28 8.36 -4.03
CA GLY A 343 -1.47 7.57 -3.70
C GLY A 343 -1.56 7.27 -2.20
N ILE A 344 -0.44 6.91 -1.58
CA ILE A 344 -0.38 6.62 -0.14
C ILE A 344 -0.58 7.88 0.71
N ALA A 345 0.03 9.01 0.33
CA ALA A 345 -0.17 10.28 1.04
C ALA A 345 -1.62 10.78 0.89
N ALA A 346 -2.19 10.69 -0.32
CA ALA A 346 -3.58 11.04 -0.56
C ALA A 346 -4.54 10.15 0.26
N ASN A 347 -4.33 8.84 0.27
CA ASN A 347 -5.11 7.91 1.10
C ASN A 347 -5.04 8.27 2.58
N LYS A 348 -3.85 8.62 3.10
CA LYS A 348 -3.72 9.03 4.50
C LYS A 348 -4.56 10.26 4.82
N VAL A 349 -4.56 11.26 3.93
CA VAL A 349 -5.36 12.48 4.11
C VAL A 349 -6.85 12.16 4.03
N LEU A 350 -7.26 11.29 3.09
CA LEU A 350 -8.66 10.89 2.94
C LEU A 350 -9.17 10.10 4.16
N ASP A 351 -8.37 9.17 4.70
CA ASP A 351 -8.70 8.44 5.94
C ASP A 351 -8.88 9.39 7.13
N ASP A 352 -8.01 10.39 7.26
CA ASP A 352 -8.13 11.42 8.31
C ASP A 352 -9.39 12.29 8.14
N TRP A 353 -9.85 12.45 6.92
CA TRP A 353 -11.08 13.21 6.62
C TRP A 353 -12.30 12.43 7.06
N GLU A 354 -12.41 11.15 6.67
CA GLU A 354 -13.52 10.27 7.08
C GLU A 354 -13.66 10.19 8.61
N SER A 355 -12.54 10.05 9.32
CA SER A 355 -12.55 9.94 10.78
C SER A 355 -13.09 11.18 11.49
N LYS A 356 -13.15 12.33 10.81
CA LYS A 356 -13.71 13.58 11.34
C LYS A 356 -15.17 13.75 10.98
N GLU A 357 -15.59 13.36 9.78
CA GLU A 357 -16.98 13.42 9.34
C GLU A 357 -17.86 12.41 10.09
N GLY A 358 -17.33 11.22 10.42
CA GLY A 358 -18.03 10.19 11.22
C GLY A 358 -18.21 10.52 12.71
N LYS A 359 -17.60 11.62 13.21
CA LYS A 359 -17.72 12.11 14.60
C LYS A 359 -18.66 13.31 14.76
N SER A 360 -19.23 13.80 13.67
CA SER A 360 -20.22 14.87 13.63
C SER A 360 -21.63 14.32 13.47
#